data_56c831f387e1f25bfcf574b84be9b13d
#
_entry.id   56c831f387e1f25bfcf574b84be9b13d
#
_cell.length_a   1.000
_cell.length_b   1.000
_cell.length_c   1.000
_cell.angle_alpha   90.00
_cell.angle_beta   90.00
_cell.angle_gamma   90.00
#
_symmetry.space_group_name_H-M   'P 1'
#
loop_
_entity.id
_entity.type
_entity.pdbx_description
1 polymer ?
#
loop_
_entity_poly.entity_id
_entity_poly.type
_entity_poly.pdbx_seq_one_letter_code
_entity_poly.pdbx_strand_id
1 'polypeptide(L)'
;DVFRPGDPAGTLYYVISGSVSIIAEEDDDRELVLGYFGAGEFVGEMGLFIESDCREVILRTRSACELAEISYERLHQLFQGPLAPDASRLLYAIGSQISKRLLHTSRKASRLAFLDVSDRIVRTLHDLAGEPDSMSHPQGTQLRVSRQELARLVGCSREMAGRVLKKLQTDGVLHARGKTVV
;
A
#
# COMPACT_ATOMS: atom_id res chain seq x y z
N ASP A 1 -0.11 11.79 -8.46
CA ASP A 1 0.53 11.65 -7.15
C ASP A 1 0.03 12.74 -6.23
N VAL A 2 -0.14 12.43 -4.95
CA VAL A 2 -0.53 13.39 -3.91
C VAL A 2 0.70 14.10 -3.38
N PHE A 3 1.76 13.33 -3.10
CA PHE A 3 3.10 13.86 -2.79
C PHE A 3 4.20 12.91 -3.29
N ARG A 4 5.43 13.40 -3.33
CA ARG A 4 6.64 12.70 -3.77
C ARG A 4 7.81 12.89 -2.80
N PRO A 5 8.89 12.10 -2.92
CA PRO A 5 10.13 12.34 -2.20
C PRO A 5 10.63 13.79 -2.43
N GLY A 6 11.02 14.44 -1.34
CA GLY A 6 11.43 15.84 -1.32
C GLY A 6 10.32 16.86 -1.07
N ASP A 7 9.04 16.49 -1.19
CA ASP A 7 7.94 17.38 -0.82
C ASP A 7 7.90 17.61 0.70
N PRO A 8 7.40 18.78 1.19
CA PRO A 8 7.29 19.06 2.62
C PRO A 8 6.48 18.00 3.37
N ALA A 9 6.97 17.56 4.53
CA ALA A 9 6.35 16.49 5.34
C ALA A 9 5.41 17.02 6.44
N GLY A 10 4.83 18.21 6.30
CA GLY A 10 4.04 18.89 7.34
C GLY A 10 2.54 18.57 7.42
N THR A 11 2.03 17.57 6.68
CA THR A 11 0.59 17.35 6.51
C THR A 11 0.21 15.89 6.74
N LEU A 12 -0.86 15.68 7.51
CA LEU A 12 -1.57 14.41 7.67
C LEU A 12 -2.74 14.36 6.68
N TYR A 13 -2.93 13.24 6.02
CA TYR A 13 -4.06 12.95 5.14
C TYR A 13 -4.96 11.88 5.74
N TYR A 14 -6.26 11.98 5.48
CA TYR A 14 -7.25 10.96 5.79
C TYR A 14 -8.00 10.58 4.53
N VAL A 15 -8.06 9.31 4.20
CA VAL A 15 -8.75 8.81 3.01
C VAL A 15 -10.25 8.73 3.31
N ILE A 16 -11.03 9.62 2.69
CA ILE A 16 -12.50 9.65 2.82
C ILE A 16 -13.09 8.60 1.89
N SER A 17 -12.63 8.55 0.65
CA SER A 17 -13.08 7.57 -0.34
C SER A 17 -11.96 7.23 -1.34
N GLY A 18 -12.09 6.09 -2.03
CA GLY A 18 -11.10 5.58 -2.95
C GLY A 18 -9.95 4.85 -2.27
N SER A 19 -8.83 4.69 -2.96
CA SER A 19 -7.63 4.04 -2.44
C SER A 19 -6.35 4.67 -2.97
N VAL A 20 -5.30 4.63 -2.14
CA VAL A 20 -3.96 5.16 -2.45
C VAL A 20 -2.90 4.08 -2.26
N SER A 21 -1.74 4.27 -2.84
CA SER A 21 -0.55 3.43 -2.66
C SER A 21 0.60 4.24 -2.12
N ILE A 22 1.35 3.66 -1.19
CA ILE A 22 2.68 4.16 -0.79
C ILE A 22 3.72 3.37 -1.56
N ILE A 23 4.62 4.08 -2.23
CA ILE A 23 5.60 3.53 -3.16
C ILE A 23 6.97 4.05 -2.77
N ALA A 24 7.93 3.15 -2.58
CA ALA A 24 9.34 3.47 -2.58
C ALA A 24 9.85 3.45 -4.02
N GLU A 25 10.63 4.46 -4.38
CA GLU A 25 11.30 4.59 -5.67
C GLU A 25 12.80 4.60 -5.45
N GLU A 26 13.52 3.85 -6.26
CA GLU A 26 14.98 3.89 -6.36
C GLU A 26 15.40 4.40 -7.74
N ASP A 27 16.69 4.62 -7.92
CA ASP A 27 17.29 4.97 -9.20
C ASP A 27 16.79 4.04 -10.32
N ASP A 28 16.64 4.54 -11.54
CA ASP A 28 16.15 3.82 -12.73
C ASP A 28 14.64 3.51 -12.77
N ASP A 29 13.79 4.35 -12.19
CA ASP A 29 12.31 4.20 -12.19
C ASP A 29 11.84 2.85 -11.58
N ARG A 30 12.64 2.23 -10.71
CA ARG A 30 12.24 1.02 -10.00
C ARG A 30 11.35 1.37 -8.82
N GLU A 31 10.11 0.97 -8.91
CA GLU A 31 9.11 1.20 -7.87
C GLU A 31 8.80 -0.09 -7.10
N LEU A 32 8.74 0.03 -5.79
CA LEU A 32 8.23 -1.00 -4.87
C LEU A 32 6.99 -0.46 -4.15
N VAL A 33 5.85 -1.10 -4.35
CA VAL A 33 4.64 -0.77 -3.58
C VAL A 33 4.81 -1.28 -2.15
N LEU A 34 4.86 -0.37 -1.18
CA LEU A 34 4.99 -0.70 0.24
C LEU A 34 3.65 -1.11 0.84
N GLY A 35 2.54 -0.49 0.40
CA GLY A 35 1.20 -0.82 0.86
C GLY A 35 0.11 -0.07 0.11
N TYR A 36 -1.12 -0.56 0.25
CA TYR A 36 -2.35 0.07 -0.19
C TYR A 36 -3.15 0.55 1.01
N PHE A 37 -3.81 1.68 0.87
CA PHE A 37 -4.60 2.31 1.93
C PHE A 37 -5.94 2.77 1.36
N GLY A 38 -7.00 2.46 2.08
CA GLY A 38 -8.37 2.74 1.67
C GLY A 38 -9.09 3.73 2.59
N ALA A 39 -10.39 3.87 2.37
CA ALA A 39 -11.23 4.73 3.19
C ALA A 39 -11.11 4.39 4.69
N GLY A 40 -11.03 5.41 5.53
CA GLY A 40 -10.87 5.27 6.98
C GLY A 40 -9.42 5.24 7.45
N GLU A 41 -8.43 5.34 6.56
CA GLU A 41 -7.03 5.29 6.92
C GLU A 41 -6.34 6.66 6.84
N PHE A 42 -5.40 6.87 7.76
CA PHE A 42 -4.52 8.03 7.77
C PHE A 42 -3.25 7.74 6.97
N VAL A 43 -2.71 8.76 6.28
CA VAL A 43 -1.45 8.68 5.55
C VAL A 43 -0.62 9.94 5.82
N GLY A 44 0.69 9.77 5.87
CA GLY A 44 1.60 10.85 6.22
C GLY A 44 1.71 11.08 7.73
N GLU A 45 1.32 10.11 8.53
CA GLU A 45 1.30 10.17 9.99
C GLU A 45 2.68 10.13 10.65
N MET A 46 3.71 9.68 9.93
CA MET A 46 5.06 9.52 10.49
C MET A 46 5.62 10.84 11.04
N GLY A 47 5.42 11.95 10.33
CA GLY A 47 5.87 13.26 10.77
C GLY A 47 5.17 13.82 12.03
N LEU A 48 4.12 13.15 12.52
CA LEU A 48 3.56 13.45 13.86
C LEU A 48 4.44 12.91 15.00
N PHE A 49 5.26 11.90 14.73
CA PHE A 49 6.02 11.16 15.74
C PHE A 49 7.53 11.22 15.52
N ILE A 50 7.96 11.49 14.28
CA ILE A 50 9.37 11.56 13.87
C ILE A 50 9.58 12.87 13.14
N GLU A 51 10.56 13.66 13.57
CA GLU A 51 10.94 14.86 12.85
C GLU A 51 11.46 14.49 11.46
N SER A 52 10.82 15.03 10.44
CA SER A 52 11.22 14.87 9.04
C SER A 52 10.77 16.10 8.26
N ASP A 53 11.70 16.73 7.56
CA ASP A 53 11.42 17.95 6.78
C ASP A 53 10.74 17.62 5.44
N CYS A 54 10.99 16.43 4.90
CA CYS A 54 10.50 16.04 3.58
C CYS A 54 9.98 14.59 3.55
N ARG A 55 9.15 14.33 2.55
CA ARG A 55 8.64 12.98 2.24
C ARG A 55 9.76 12.12 1.65
N GLU A 56 9.77 10.84 1.97
CA GLU A 56 10.73 9.85 1.44
C GLU A 56 10.09 8.87 0.45
N VAL A 57 8.76 8.92 0.30
CA VAL A 57 7.98 8.00 -0.51
C VAL A 57 6.98 8.73 -1.38
N ILE A 58 6.49 8.06 -2.42
CA ILE A 58 5.39 8.54 -3.26
C ILE A 58 4.07 8.11 -2.63
N LEU A 59 3.12 9.05 -2.51
CA LEU A 59 1.70 8.75 -2.31
C LEU A 59 0.97 8.93 -3.63
N ARG A 60 0.46 7.83 -4.18
CA ARG A 60 -0.24 7.81 -5.48
C ARG A 60 -1.65 7.29 -5.34
N THR A 61 -2.64 7.96 -5.95
CA THR A 61 -4.01 7.46 -6.03
C THR A 61 -4.09 6.26 -6.96
N ARG A 62 -4.85 5.23 -6.58
CA ARG A 62 -5.15 4.03 -7.39
C ARG A 62 -6.48 4.14 -8.10
N SER A 63 -7.40 4.90 -7.53
CA SER A 63 -8.74 5.18 -8.05
C SER A 63 -9.05 6.67 -7.91
N ALA A 64 -10.24 7.12 -8.29
CA ALA A 64 -10.75 8.41 -7.85
C ALA A 64 -10.79 8.42 -6.31
N CYS A 65 -10.16 9.42 -5.70
CA CYS A 65 -10.03 9.54 -4.25
C CYS A 65 -10.50 10.90 -3.77
N GLU A 66 -11.10 10.90 -2.60
CA GLU A 66 -11.33 12.09 -1.80
C GLU A 66 -10.48 11.98 -0.54
N LEU A 67 -9.62 12.98 -0.32
CA LEU A 67 -8.70 13.05 0.81
C LEU A 67 -8.99 14.33 1.61
N ALA A 68 -9.12 14.20 2.93
CA ALA A 68 -9.00 15.34 3.82
C ALA A 68 -7.55 15.52 4.21
N GLU A 69 -7.13 16.77 4.41
CA GLU A 69 -5.77 17.10 4.85
C GLU A 69 -5.79 18.07 6.02
N ILE A 70 -4.79 17.95 6.89
CA ILE A 70 -4.57 18.87 8.01
C ILE A 70 -3.07 19.00 8.27
N SER A 71 -2.57 20.22 8.48
CA SER A 71 -1.18 20.40 8.92
C SER A 71 -0.98 19.86 10.33
N TYR A 72 0.22 19.35 10.63
CA TYR A 72 0.56 18.88 11.98
C TYR A 72 0.45 20.00 13.01
N GLU A 73 0.86 21.22 12.65
CA GLU A 73 0.73 22.39 13.52
C GLU A 73 -0.74 22.64 13.89
N ARG A 74 -1.64 22.61 12.89
CA ARG A 74 -3.07 22.81 13.12
C ARG A 74 -3.67 21.69 13.95
N LEU A 75 -3.29 20.44 13.70
CA LEU A 75 -3.73 19.30 14.49
C LEU A 75 -3.28 19.41 15.94
N HIS A 76 -2.04 19.84 16.17
CA HIS A 76 -1.51 20.08 17.52
C HIS A 76 -2.29 21.16 18.27
N GLN A 77 -2.61 22.29 17.61
CA GLN A 77 -3.46 23.34 18.19
C GLN A 77 -4.86 22.81 18.57
N LEU A 78 -5.44 21.96 17.72
CA LEU A 78 -6.73 21.34 18.00
C LEU A 78 -6.67 20.37 19.20
N PHE A 79 -5.59 19.64 19.38
CA PHE A 79 -5.36 18.79 20.54
C PHE A 79 -5.18 19.55 21.85
N GLN A 80 -4.70 20.80 21.79
CA GLN A 80 -4.63 21.70 22.95
C GLN A 80 -5.94 22.46 23.20
N GLY A 81 -6.93 22.34 22.32
CA GLY A 81 -8.19 23.06 22.33
C GLY A 81 -9.41 22.13 22.17
N PRO A 82 -10.21 22.31 21.11
CA PRO A 82 -11.51 21.64 21.00
C PRO A 82 -11.45 20.12 20.88
N LEU A 83 -10.35 19.55 20.41
CA LEU A 83 -10.16 18.10 20.31
C LEU A 83 -9.39 17.48 21.49
N ALA A 84 -9.09 18.25 22.53
CA ALA A 84 -8.38 17.73 23.70
C ALA A 84 -9.04 16.46 24.32
N PRO A 85 -10.38 16.36 24.43
CA PRO A 85 -11.03 15.16 24.96
C PRO A 85 -10.86 13.92 24.07
N ASP A 86 -10.71 14.11 22.76
CA ASP A 86 -10.62 13.02 21.76
C ASP A 86 -9.19 12.76 21.28
N ALA A 87 -8.23 13.57 21.68
CA ALA A 87 -6.84 13.48 21.21
C ALA A 87 -6.24 12.07 21.44
N SER A 88 -6.44 11.50 22.62
CA SER A 88 -5.94 10.15 22.94
C SER A 88 -6.58 9.06 22.06
N ARG A 89 -7.87 9.18 21.75
CA ARG A 89 -8.58 8.23 20.87
C ARG A 89 -8.03 8.30 19.45
N LEU A 90 -7.81 9.52 18.93
CA LEU A 90 -7.26 9.71 17.58
C LEU A 90 -5.82 9.18 17.50
N LEU A 91 -4.97 9.52 18.47
CA LEU A 91 -3.59 9.03 18.53
C LEU A 91 -3.55 7.49 18.65
N TYR A 92 -4.45 6.89 19.42
CA TYR A 92 -4.55 5.43 19.52
C TYR A 92 -4.98 4.80 18.18
N ALA A 93 -5.92 5.40 17.46
CA ALA A 93 -6.33 4.94 16.12
C ALA A 93 -5.18 5.00 15.13
N ILE A 94 -4.44 6.12 15.08
CA ILE A 94 -3.24 6.27 14.24
C ILE A 94 -2.18 5.24 14.64
N GLY A 95 -1.88 5.10 15.93
CA GLY A 95 -0.91 4.14 16.44
C GLY A 95 -1.27 2.69 16.10
N SER A 96 -2.56 2.34 16.17
CA SER A 96 -3.06 1.03 15.75
C SER A 96 -2.81 0.77 14.25
N GLN A 97 -3.04 1.77 13.40
CA GLN A 97 -2.76 1.67 11.96
C GLN A 97 -1.25 1.52 11.69
N ILE A 98 -0.40 2.32 12.35
CA ILE A 98 1.05 2.21 12.24
C ILE A 98 1.52 0.80 12.65
N SER A 99 0.99 0.26 13.74
CA SER A 99 1.36 -1.08 14.22
C SER A 99 0.98 -2.18 13.21
N LYS A 100 -0.21 -2.09 12.61
CA LYS A 100 -0.63 -3.02 11.54
C LYS A 100 0.27 -2.90 10.31
N ARG A 101 0.64 -1.68 9.90
CA ARG A 101 1.56 -1.42 8.79
C ARG A 101 2.96 -1.96 9.06
N LEU A 102 3.48 -1.77 10.26
CA LEU A 102 4.77 -2.32 10.66
C LEU A 102 4.77 -3.85 10.57
N LEU A 103 3.73 -4.50 11.08
CA LEU A 103 3.58 -5.96 10.98
C LEU A 103 3.53 -6.43 9.53
N HIS A 104 2.76 -5.73 8.67
CA HIS A 104 2.67 -6.05 7.25
C HIS A 104 4.02 -5.88 6.54
N THR A 105 4.71 -4.76 6.79
CA THR A 105 6.03 -4.46 6.21
C THR A 105 7.08 -5.46 6.69
N SER A 106 7.07 -5.84 7.96
CA SER A 106 7.97 -6.87 8.51
C SER A 106 7.78 -8.22 7.83
N ARG A 107 6.51 -8.63 7.59
CA ARG A 107 6.20 -9.85 6.83
C ARG A 107 6.70 -9.76 5.39
N LYS A 108 6.55 -8.61 4.75
CA LYS A 108 7.05 -8.37 3.39
C LYS A 108 8.57 -8.44 3.34
N ALA A 109 9.28 -7.82 4.27
CA ALA A 109 10.72 -7.89 4.39
C ALA A 109 11.20 -9.34 4.59
N SER A 110 10.55 -10.11 5.46
CA SER A 110 10.82 -11.54 5.64
C SER A 110 10.64 -12.34 4.34
N ARG A 111 9.56 -12.09 3.60
CA ARG A 111 9.34 -12.73 2.29
C ARG A 111 10.43 -12.39 1.28
N LEU A 112 10.87 -11.13 1.25
CA LEU A 112 11.97 -10.70 0.37
C LEU A 112 13.30 -11.38 0.72
N ALA A 113 13.55 -11.62 2.00
CA ALA A 113 14.78 -12.25 2.48
C ALA A 113 14.81 -13.78 2.29
N PHE A 114 13.68 -14.47 2.41
CA PHE A 114 13.65 -15.94 2.52
C PHE A 114 12.89 -16.65 1.40
N LEU A 115 12.14 -15.96 0.56
CA LEU A 115 11.36 -16.59 -0.50
C LEU A 115 11.90 -16.21 -1.87
N ASP A 116 11.86 -17.16 -2.79
CA ASP A 116 12.12 -16.86 -4.20
C ASP A 116 10.98 -16.05 -4.83
N VAL A 117 11.19 -15.59 -6.06
CA VAL A 117 10.21 -14.74 -6.76
C VAL A 117 8.90 -15.48 -7.02
N SER A 118 8.94 -16.78 -7.30
CA SER A 118 7.73 -17.58 -7.58
C SER A 118 6.85 -17.70 -6.34
N ASP A 119 7.47 -18.01 -5.20
CA ASP A 119 6.78 -18.10 -3.91
C ASP A 119 6.20 -16.75 -3.48
N ARG A 120 6.97 -15.66 -3.68
CA ARG A 120 6.47 -14.31 -3.38
C ARG A 120 5.25 -13.96 -4.23
N ILE A 121 5.26 -14.31 -5.52
CA ILE A 121 4.10 -14.08 -6.42
C ILE A 121 2.89 -14.87 -5.94
N VAL A 122 3.03 -16.15 -5.64
CA VAL A 122 1.93 -16.99 -5.15
C VAL A 122 1.33 -16.43 -3.87
N ARG A 123 2.17 -16.07 -2.89
CA ARG A 123 1.70 -15.48 -1.62
C ARG A 123 1.04 -14.12 -1.82
N THR A 124 1.56 -13.29 -2.73
CA THR A 124 0.96 -11.98 -3.02
C THR A 124 -0.40 -12.15 -3.71
N LEU A 125 -0.55 -13.10 -4.64
CA LEU A 125 -1.85 -13.40 -5.25
C LEU A 125 -2.85 -13.91 -4.21
N HIS A 126 -2.41 -14.76 -3.29
CA HIS A 126 -3.24 -15.24 -2.19
C HIS A 126 -3.69 -14.11 -1.25
N ASP A 127 -2.77 -13.19 -0.90
CA ASP A 127 -3.11 -12.03 -0.08
C ASP A 127 -4.15 -11.13 -0.79
N LEU A 128 -3.95 -10.85 -2.10
CA LEU A 128 -4.88 -10.08 -2.92
C LEU A 128 -6.26 -10.76 -3.05
N ALA A 129 -6.33 -12.08 -2.99
CA ALA A 129 -7.59 -12.81 -3.01
C ALA A 129 -8.42 -12.61 -1.74
N GLY A 130 -7.79 -12.22 -0.63
CA GLY A 130 -8.45 -11.83 0.62
C GLY A 130 -8.86 -10.36 0.71
N GLU A 131 -8.47 -9.53 -0.28
CA GLU A 131 -8.79 -8.10 -0.27
C GLU A 131 -10.24 -7.82 -0.76
N PRO A 132 -10.85 -6.71 -0.33
CA PRO A 132 -12.23 -6.36 -0.73
C PRO A 132 -12.43 -6.19 -2.24
N ASP A 133 -11.36 -5.87 -2.98
CA ASP A 133 -11.39 -5.69 -4.43
C ASP A 133 -11.40 -7.02 -5.22
N SER A 134 -11.27 -8.16 -4.53
CA SER A 134 -11.38 -9.48 -5.14
C SER A 134 -12.84 -9.81 -5.49
N MET A 135 -13.04 -10.56 -6.56
CA MET A 135 -14.38 -10.91 -7.04
C MET A 135 -14.55 -12.43 -7.04
N SER A 136 -15.76 -12.89 -6.67
CA SER A 136 -16.11 -14.31 -6.81
C SER A 136 -16.20 -14.70 -8.28
N HIS A 137 -15.63 -15.86 -8.64
CA HIS A 137 -15.64 -16.42 -9.98
C HIS A 137 -15.98 -17.93 -9.90
N PRO A 138 -16.68 -18.53 -10.88
CA PRO A 138 -17.05 -19.95 -10.85
C PRO A 138 -15.87 -20.92 -10.66
N GLN A 139 -14.67 -20.51 -11.04
CA GLN A 139 -13.44 -21.30 -10.94
C GLN A 139 -12.52 -20.89 -9.77
N GLY A 140 -12.97 -19.98 -8.88
CA GLY A 140 -12.17 -19.52 -7.76
C GLY A 140 -12.38 -18.07 -7.43
N THR A 141 -11.29 -17.34 -7.22
CA THR A 141 -11.30 -15.90 -6.93
C THR A 141 -10.66 -15.12 -8.07
N GLN A 142 -11.38 -14.16 -8.62
CA GLN A 142 -10.86 -13.29 -9.67
C GLN A 142 -10.18 -12.06 -9.08
N LEU A 143 -8.96 -11.83 -9.52
CA LEU A 143 -8.14 -10.66 -9.17
C LEU A 143 -7.96 -9.77 -10.40
N ARG A 144 -7.91 -8.46 -10.17
CA ARG A 144 -7.62 -7.48 -11.22
C ARG A 144 -6.27 -6.84 -10.98
N VAL A 145 -5.21 -7.51 -11.42
CA VAL A 145 -3.81 -7.09 -11.23
C VAL A 145 -3.02 -7.21 -12.54
N SER A 146 -2.31 -6.17 -12.93
CA SER A 146 -1.41 -6.22 -14.08
C SER A 146 -0.06 -6.86 -13.71
N ARG A 147 0.67 -7.38 -14.72
CA ARG A 147 2.03 -7.89 -14.53
C ARG A 147 2.98 -6.84 -13.95
N GLN A 148 2.81 -5.58 -14.36
CA GLN A 148 3.59 -4.47 -13.85
C GLN A 148 3.28 -4.20 -12.36
N GLU A 149 2.02 -4.17 -12.01
CA GLU A 149 1.58 -3.98 -10.62
C GLU A 149 2.03 -5.15 -9.73
N LEU A 150 1.87 -6.39 -10.19
CA LEU A 150 2.36 -7.57 -9.48
C LEU A 150 3.88 -7.53 -9.28
N ALA A 151 4.63 -7.10 -10.30
CA ALA A 151 6.09 -6.92 -10.21
C ALA A 151 6.48 -5.90 -9.13
N ARG A 152 5.78 -4.75 -9.07
CA ARG A 152 5.99 -3.71 -8.04
C ARG A 152 5.60 -4.20 -6.63
N LEU A 153 4.57 -5.02 -6.50
CA LEU A 153 4.17 -5.60 -5.20
C LEU A 153 5.19 -6.60 -4.68
N VAL A 154 5.77 -7.38 -5.57
CA VAL A 154 6.67 -8.51 -5.25
C VAL A 154 8.13 -8.08 -5.18
N GLY A 155 8.49 -6.95 -5.79
CA GLY A 155 9.88 -6.52 -5.92
C GLY A 155 10.64 -7.36 -6.94
N CYS A 156 10.12 -7.44 -8.19
CA CYS A 156 10.79 -8.13 -9.30
C CYS A 156 10.55 -7.39 -10.63
N SER A 157 11.16 -7.85 -11.72
CA SER A 157 10.88 -7.28 -13.03
C SER A 157 9.53 -7.75 -13.58
N ARG A 158 8.91 -6.94 -14.46
CA ARG A 158 7.67 -7.29 -15.18
C ARG A 158 7.80 -8.59 -15.97
N GLU A 159 8.96 -8.81 -16.59
CA GLU A 159 9.26 -10.01 -17.36
C GLU A 159 9.29 -11.25 -16.44
N MET A 160 9.87 -11.12 -15.24
CA MET A 160 9.91 -12.20 -14.26
C MET A 160 8.49 -12.54 -13.78
N ALA A 161 7.69 -11.52 -13.41
CA ALA A 161 6.29 -11.73 -13.04
C ALA A 161 5.52 -12.43 -14.17
N GLY A 162 5.74 -12.02 -15.43
CA GLY A 162 5.12 -12.65 -16.60
C GLY A 162 5.52 -14.12 -16.79
N ARG A 163 6.80 -14.46 -16.59
CA ARG A 163 7.30 -15.86 -16.67
C ARG A 163 6.67 -16.75 -15.60
N VAL A 164 6.61 -16.26 -14.37
CA VAL A 164 6.02 -17.04 -13.25
C VAL A 164 4.52 -17.23 -13.46
N LEU A 165 3.77 -16.19 -13.83
CA LEU A 165 2.33 -16.34 -14.14
C LEU A 165 2.09 -17.33 -15.28
N LYS A 166 2.91 -17.33 -16.33
CA LYS A 166 2.81 -18.30 -17.42
C LYS A 166 3.08 -19.72 -16.93
N LYS A 167 4.09 -19.92 -16.06
CA LYS A 167 4.37 -21.22 -15.46
C LYS A 167 3.19 -21.72 -14.63
N LEU A 168 2.67 -20.89 -13.71
CA LEU A 168 1.51 -21.24 -12.87
C LEU A 168 0.27 -21.57 -13.71
N GLN A 169 0.07 -20.88 -14.83
CA GLN A 169 -1.02 -21.20 -15.78
C GLN A 169 -0.79 -22.54 -16.49
N THR A 170 0.45 -22.85 -16.91
CA THR A 170 0.78 -24.14 -17.53
C THR A 170 0.60 -25.28 -16.54
N ASP A 171 0.92 -25.06 -15.27
CA ASP A 171 0.78 -26.02 -14.18
C ASP A 171 -0.70 -26.16 -13.70
N GLY A 172 -1.64 -25.42 -14.31
CA GLY A 172 -3.07 -25.46 -13.98
C GLY A 172 -3.45 -24.83 -12.64
N VAL A 173 -2.56 -24.06 -12.03
CA VAL A 173 -2.79 -23.41 -10.71
C VAL A 173 -3.69 -22.18 -10.83
N LEU A 174 -3.58 -21.44 -11.94
CA LEU A 174 -4.36 -20.24 -12.20
C LEU A 174 -4.59 -20.03 -13.69
N HIS A 175 -5.50 -19.10 -14.01
CA HIS A 175 -5.70 -18.61 -15.38
C HIS A 175 -5.43 -17.10 -15.40
N ALA A 176 -4.50 -16.64 -16.27
CA ALA A 176 -4.13 -15.24 -16.39
C ALA A 176 -4.36 -14.72 -17.81
N ARG A 177 -5.23 -13.70 -17.95
CA ARG A 177 -5.52 -13.03 -19.23
C ARG A 177 -5.53 -11.52 -19.07
N GLY A 178 -4.58 -10.83 -19.69
CA GLY A 178 -4.46 -9.37 -19.59
C GLY A 178 -4.16 -8.93 -18.15
N LYS A 179 -5.10 -8.24 -17.52
CA LYS A 179 -5.03 -7.79 -16.12
C LYS A 179 -5.87 -8.66 -15.16
N THR A 180 -6.45 -9.74 -15.66
CA THR A 180 -7.31 -10.64 -14.87
C THR A 180 -6.56 -11.92 -14.54
N VAL A 181 -6.59 -12.34 -13.28
CA VAL A 181 -6.07 -13.62 -12.76
C VAL A 181 -7.20 -14.30 -12.00
N VAL A 182 -7.43 -15.58 -12.25
CA VAL A 182 -8.44 -16.42 -11.57
C VAL A 182 -7.77 -17.65 -11.01
#